data_00849523e4ef1e65bc4b7b3d9b6fedc7
#
_entry.id   00849523e4ef1e65bc4b7b3d9b6fedc7
#
_cell.length_a   1.000
_cell.length_b   1.000
_cell.length_c   1.000
_cell.angle_alpha   90.00
_cell.angle_beta   90.00
_cell.angle_gamma   90.00
#
_symmetry.space_group_name_H-M   'P 1'
#
loop_
_entity.id
_entity.type
_entity.pdbx_description
1 polymer ?
#
loop_
_entity_poly.entity_id
_entity_poly.type
_entity_poly.pdbx_seq_one_letter_code
_entity_poly.pdbx_strand_id
1 'polypeptide(L)'
;DGKPVIAGDTIALQKGIRDPHIFRGPDGAFYLSMTDLHIYAQKDGFRDTEWERDGKEYGWGNNRGLVLMKSWDLINWKRTNARFDLLSAGLGEIGCVWAPEVTYDDKKGKLMIYFTMRFKNEANKLYYVYVNDDFDRIETLPQILFEYPNEKISAIDGDITKVGDRYRMFYVSHDGGAGIKQAVSDRINGDYEYDPRWYDFEPRACEAPNLWKRIGEDKWVLMY
;
A
#
# COMPACT_ATOMS: atom_id res chain seq x y z
N ASP A 1 20.14 10.36 16.89
CA ASP A 1 20.95 11.43 16.29
C ASP A 1 20.22 12.15 15.14
N GLY A 2 18.97 11.77 14.84
CA GLY A 2 18.12 12.40 13.81
C GLY A 2 18.50 12.07 12.36
N LYS A 3 19.42 11.16 12.14
CA LYS A 3 19.73 10.69 10.79
C LYS A 3 18.84 9.51 10.42
N PRO A 4 18.33 9.44 9.16
CA PRO A 4 17.56 8.30 8.71
C PRO A 4 18.42 7.03 8.70
N VAL A 5 17.86 5.91 9.13
CA VAL A 5 18.52 4.60 9.05
C VAL A 5 18.65 4.16 7.59
N ILE A 6 17.62 4.42 6.81
CA ILE A 6 17.60 4.20 5.35
C ILE A 6 17.20 5.52 4.70
N ALA A 7 18.08 6.07 3.88
CA ALA A 7 17.83 7.35 3.22
C ALA A 7 17.04 7.16 1.92
N GLY A 8 15.84 7.72 1.83
CA GLY A 8 14.92 7.56 0.70
C GLY A 8 15.52 8.01 -0.64
N ASP A 9 16.33 9.07 -0.64
CA ASP A 9 17.01 9.58 -1.82
C ASP A 9 18.08 8.65 -2.41
N THR A 10 18.53 7.66 -1.62
CA THR A 10 19.50 6.64 -2.06
C THR A 10 18.86 5.35 -2.56
N ILE A 11 17.61 5.06 -2.18
CA ILE A 11 16.95 3.79 -2.49
C ILE A 11 15.78 3.92 -3.47
N ALA A 12 15.15 5.09 -3.55
CA ALA A 12 14.00 5.33 -4.43
C ALA A 12 14.43 5.92 -5.78
N LEU A 13 13.74 5.54 -6.85
CA LEU A 13 13.96 6.11 -8.19
C LEU A 13 13.51 7.58 -8.23
N GLN A 14 12.46 7.92 -7.50
CA GLN A 14 11.98 9.30 -7.35
C GLN A 14 12.69 10.09 -6.24
N LYS A 15 13.70 9.51 -5.59
CA LYS A 15 14.45 10.16 -4.50
C LYS A 15 13.62 10.45 -3.24
N GLY A 16 12.47 9.81 -3.08
CA GLY A 16 11.60 9.97 -1.92
C GLY A 16 10.89 8.68 -1.56
N ILE A 17 10.69 8.46 -0.27
CA ILE A 17 9.98 7.30 0.26
C ILE A 17 8.83 7.77 1.13
N ARG A 18 7.66 7.13 0.96
CA ARG A 18 6.48 7.31 1.81
C ARG A 18 5.91 5.97 2.23
N ASP A 19 5.04 6.01 3.22
CA ASP A 19 4.17 4.91 3.65
C ASP A 19 4.94 3.59 3.86
N PRO A 20 5.98 3.55 4.70
CA PRO A 20 6.73 2.31 4.93
C PRO A 20 5.91 1.32 5.74
N HIS A 21 5.77 0.09 5.23
CA HIS A 21 5.20 -1.03 5.96
C HIS A 21 6.20 -2.16 6.09
N ILE A 22 6.38 -2.67 7.32
CA ILE A 22 7.28 -3.79 7.62
C ILE A 22 6.49 -5.01 8.08
N PHE A 23 6.80 -6.15 7.49
CA PHE A 23 6.19 -7.44 7.81
C PHE A 23 7.28 -8.48 8.11
N ARG A 24 7.08 -9.28 9.15
CA ARG A 24 7.93 -10.45 9.43
C ARG A 24 7.27 -11.69 8.86
N GLY A 25 7.89 -12.27 7.84
CA GLY A 25 7.37 -13.44 7.17
C GLY A 25 7.47 -14.74 7.96
N PRO A 26 6.79 -15.80 7.51
CA PRO A 26 6.84 -17.11 8.14
C PRO A 26 8.23 -17.76 8.07
N ASP A 27 9.06 -17.35 7.13
CA ASP A 27 10.48 -17.73 7.00
C ASP A 27 11.39 -17.01 8.02
N GLY A 28 10.85 -16.03 8.76
CA GLY A 28 11.57 -15.23 9.74
C GLY A 28 12.26 -14.00 9.15
N ALA A 29 12.25 -13.82 7.83
CA ALA A 29 12.78 -12.62 7.18
C ALA A 29 11.83 -11.41 7.40
N PHE A 30 12.40 -10.23 7.27
CA PHE A 30 11.67 -8.96 7.28
C PHE A 30 11.48 -8.45 5.85
N TYR A 31 10.27 -8.05 5.54
CA TYR A 31 9.84 -7.53 4.25
C TYR A 31 9.36 -6.11 4.44
N LEU A 32 9.94 -5.17 3.73
CA LEU A 32 9.64 -3.74 3.80
C LEU A 32 9.16 -3.28 2.42
N SER A 33 7.96 -2.75 2.36
CA SER A 33 7.39 -2.13 1.16
C SER A 33 7.16 -0.65 1.39
N MET A 34 7.38 0.17 0.36
CA MET A 34 7.30 1.62 0.46
C MET A 34 6.82 2.23 -0.86
N THR A 35 6.08 3.30 -0.78
CA THR A 35 5.73 4.14 -1.94
C THR A 35 6.98 4.86 -2.44
N ASP A 36 7.31 4.68 -3.73
CA ASP A 36 8.35 5.48 -4.38
C ASP A 36 7.73 6.77 -4.91
N LEU A 37 7.78 7.81 -4.10
CA LEU A 37 7.20 9.11 -4.43
C LEU A 37 7.93 10.25 -3.71
N HIS A 38 8.35 11.24 -4.48
CA HIS A 38 8.82 12.53 -3.98
C HIS A 38 8.06 13.65 -4.69
N ILE A 39 7.04 14.20 -4.02
CA ILE A 39 6.11 15.18 -4.61
C ILE A 39 6.83 16.43 -5.13
N TYR A 40 7.89 16.85 -4.47
CA TYR A 40 8.65 18.05 -4.81
C TYR A 40 9.94 17.78 -5.57
N ALA A 41 10.24 16.54 -5.96
CA ALA A 41 11.53 16.15 -6.51
C ALA A 41 11.93 16.97 -7.75
N GLN A 42 10.98 17.23 -8.65
CA GLN A 42 11.23 18.08 -9.82
C GLN A 42 11.49 19.54 -9.43
N LYS A 43 10.63 20.10 -8.59
CA LYS A 43 10.76 21.49 -8.11
C LYS A 43 12.07 21.71 -7.37
N ASP A 44 12.50 20.73 -6.59
CA ASP A 44 13.71 20.79 -5.79
C ASP A 44 14.97 20.39 -6.59
N GLY A 45 14.84 20.05 -7.88
CA GLY A 45 15.92 19.73 -8.78
C GLY A 45 16.56 18.35 -8.56
N PHE A 46 15.90 17.43 -7.88
CA PHE A 46 16.41 16.08 -7.63
C PHE A 46 16.22 15.12 -8.80
N ARG A 47 15.27 15.40 -9.68
CA ARG A 47 14.99 14.60 -10.88
C ARG A 47 14.32 15.44 -11.98
N ASP A 48 14.33 14.90 -13.18
CA ASP A 48 13.50 15.39 -14.29
C ASP A 48 12.03 14.92 -14.15
N THR A 49 11.27 15.08 -15.21
CA THR A 49 9.83 14.80 -15.24
C THR A 49 9.45 13.36 -15.60
N GLU A 50 10.39 12.43 -15.71
CA GLU A 50 10.12 11.10 -16.26
C GLU A 50 8.99 10.37 -15.50
N TRP A 51 8.97 10.49 -14.18
CA TRP A 51 7.97 9.85 -13.33
C TRP A 51 6.74 10.73 -13.05
N GLU A 52 6.92 12.03 -13.03
CA GLU A 52 5.85 12.96 -12.77
C GLU A 52 5.18 13.33 -14.08
N ARG A 53 3.94 12.91 -14.23
CA ARG A 53 3.10 13.19 -15.39
C ARG A 53 2.11 14.31 -15.06
N ASP A 54 1.43 14.84 -16.07
CA ASP A 54 0.43 15.89 -15.88
C ASP A 54 -0.59 15.50 -14.80
N GLY A 55 -0.66 16.30 -13.75
CA GLY A 55 -1.56 16.08 -12.62
C GLY A 55 -3.04 16.21 -12.96
N LYS A 56 -3.39 16.88 -14.06
CA LYS A 56 -4.78 16.92 -14.55
C LYS A 56 -5.20 15.57 -15.14
N GLU A 57 -4.29 14.91 -15.84
CA GLU A 57 -4.56 13.64 -16.49
C GLU A 57 -4.36 12.46 -15.53
N TYR A 58 -3.32 12.48 -14.67
CA TYR A 58 -2.93 11.34 -13.84
C TYR A 58 -3.19 11.54 -12.35
N GLY A 59 -3.69 12.72 -11.96
CA GLY A 59 -3.98 13.05 -10.57
C GLY A 59 -2.76 13.47 -9.76
N TRP A 60 -3.05 14.01 -8.59
CA TRP A 60 -2.04 14.42 -7.61
C TRP A 60 -1.19 13.22 -7.15
N GLY A 61 0.09 13.47 -6.91
CA GLY A 61 1.00 12.45 -6.36
C GLY A 61 1.18 11.25 -7.29
N ASN A 62 1.02 11.42 -8.60
CA ASN A 62 1.15 10.31 -9.52
C ASN A 62 2.56 9.70 -9.46
N ASN A 63 2.60 8.38 -9.45
CA ASN A 63 3.82 7.57 -9.43
C ASN A 63 3.60 6.24 -10.16
N ARG A 64 4.67 5.45 -10.31
CA ARG A 64 4.62 4.24 -11.13
C ARG A 64 5.16 3.00 -10.43
N GLY A 65 5.52 3.10 -9.15
CA GLY A 65 6.16 1.97 -8.51
C GLY A 65 6.39 2.08 -7.03
N LEU A 66 6.97 1.01 -6.51
CA LEU A 66 7.26 0.79 -5.10
C LEU A 66 8.74 0.45 -4.91
N VAL A 67 9.23 0.67 -3.70
CA VAL A 67 10.50 0.10 -3.24
C VAL A 67 10.19 -1.10 -2.35
N LEU A 68 10.79 -2.23 -2.69
CA LEU A 68 10.68 -3.48 -1.95
C LEU A 68 12.04 -3.85 -1.37
N MET A 69 12.08 -4.24 -0.10
CA MET A 69 13.32 -4.63 0.55
C MET A 69 13.12 -5.87 1.42
N LYS A 70 14.11 -6.77 1.41
CA LYS A 70 14.14 -7.97 2.26
C LYS A 70 15.39 -7.96 3.13
N SER A 71 15.25 -8.34 4.40
CA SER A 71 16.34 -8.47 5.35
C SER A 71 16.12 -9.64 6.30
N TRP A 72 17.22 -10.20 6.80
CA TRP A 72 17.19 -11.22 7.85
C TRP A 72 17.57 -10.67 9.24
N ASP A 73 18.13 -9.46 9.28
CA ASP A 73 18.74 -8.88 10.49
C ASP A 73 18.37 -7.40 10.72
N LEU A 74 17.52 -6.81 9.86
CA LEU A 74 17.13 -5.39 9.87
C LEU A 74 18.29 -4.41 9.61
N ILE A 75 19.48 -4.91 9.29
CA ILE A 75 20.69 -4.13 9.02
C ILE A 75 21.06 -4.22 7.54
N ASN A 76 21.14 -5.45 7.05
CA ASN A 76 21.51 -5.72 5.67
C ASN A 76 20.25 -5.96 4.83
N TRP A 77 20.00 -5.09 3.84
CA TRP A 77 18.81 -5.11 3.03
C TRP A 77 19.12 -5.39 1.55
N LYS A 78 18.45 -6.38 0.98
CA LYS A 78 18.35 -6.55 -0.46
C LYS A 78 17.19 -5.69 -0.96
N ARG A 79 17.42 -4.85 -1.99
CA ARG A 79 16.45 -3.89 -2.51
C ARG A 79 16.06 -4.17 -3.94
N THR A 80 14.80 -3.91 -4.26
CA THR A 80 14.26 -3.88 -5.62
C THR A 80 13.34 -2.67 -5.80
N ASN A 81 13.47 -1.99 -6.93
CA ASN A 81 12.53 -0.95 -7.34
C ASN A 81 11.54 -1.57 -8.32
N ALA A 82 10.31 -1.78 -7.86
CA ALA A 82 9.26 -2.43 -8.65
C ALA A 82 8.49 -1.40 -9.49
N ARG A 83 8.63 -1.47 -10.81
CA ARG A 83 7.96 -0.64 -11.80
C ARG A 83 6.69 -1.33 -12.28
N PHE A 84 5.52 -0.85 -11.85
CA PHE A 84 4.22 -1.43 -12.20
C PHE A 84 3.81 -1.13 -13.64
N ASP A 85 4.14 0.05 -14.14
CA ASP A 85 3.89 0.45 -15.53
C ASP A 85 4.62 -0.39 -16.57
N LEU A 86 5.64 -1.14 -16.16
CA LEU A 86 6.41 -2.02 -17.03
C LEU A 86 5.96 -3.50 -16.99
N LEU A 87 5.03 -3.86 -16.11
CA LEU A 87 4.56 -5.25 -15.98
C LEU A 87 3.74 -5.71 -17.20
N SER A 88 3.01 -4.79 -17.82
CA SER A 88 2.29 -5.04 -19.07
C SER A 88 1.94 -3.72 -19.77
N ALA A 89 1.66 -3.78 -21.07
CA ALA A 89 1.26 -2.59 -21.84
C ALA A 89 -0.02 -1.93 -21.28
N GLY A 90 -0.96 -2.71 -20.72
CA GLY A 90 -2.19 -2.19 -20.13
C GLY A 90 -1.98 -1.38 -18.85
N LEU A 91 -0.79 -1.45 -18.24
CA LEU A 91 -0.46 -0.73 -17.00
C LEU A 91 0.29 0.60 -17.26
N GLY A 92 0.54 0.97 -18.52
CA GLY A 92 1.20 2.23 -18.87
C GLY A 92 0.46 3.48 -18.39
N GLU A 93 -0.86 3.38 -18.20
CA GLU A 93 -1.73 4.47 -17.78
C GLU A 93 -1.97 4.54 -16.26
N ILE A 94 -1.17 3.85 -15.46
CA ILE A 94 -1.26 3.90 -13.98
C ILE A 94 -1.11 5.35 -13.52
N GLY A 95 -2.07 5.83 -12.71
CA GLY A 95 -2.04 7.13 -12.06
C GLY A 95 -1.25 7.13 -10.77
N CYS A 96 -1.38 6.09 -9.97
CA CYS A 96 -0.58 5.93 -8.75
C CYS A 96 -0.44 4.47 -8.32
N VAL A 97 0.55 4.22 -7.47
CA VAL A 97 0.76 3.00 -6.67
C VAL A 97 1.23 3.45 -5.30
N TRP A 98 0.33 3.48 -4.29
CA TRP A 98 0.59 4.06 -2.97
C TRP A 98 0.36 3.11 -1.81
N ALA A 99 0.92 3.47 -0.66
CA ALA A 99 0.67 2.86 0.63
C ALA A 99 0.64 1.32 0.56
N PRO A 100 1.75 0.68 0.13
CA PRO A 100 1.81 -0.76 0.02
C PRO A 100 1.95 -1.40 1.39
N GLU A 101 1.21 -2.47 1.63
CA GLU A 101 1.40 -3.34 2.76
C GLU A 101 1.72 -4.77 2.33
N VAL A 102 2.49 -5.48 3.16
CA VAL A 102 2.90 -6.87 2.91
C VAL A 102 2.18 -7.79 3.87
N THR A 103 1.70 -8.90 3.36
CA THR A 103 1.14 -9.99 4.17
C THR A 103 1.50 -11.34 3.57
N TYR A 104 1.14 -12.41 4.26
CA TYR A 104 1.31 -13.77 3.76
C TYR A 104 -0.06 -14.43 3.56
N ASP A 105 -0.31 -14.93 2.36
CA ASP A 105 -1.50 -15.72 2.04
C ASP A 105 -1.20 -17.20 2.36
N ASP A 106 -1.61 -17.64 3.53
CA ASP A 106 -1.41 -19.02 4.01
C ASP A 106 -2.03 -20.06 3.07
N LYS A 107 -3.15 -19.73 2.41
CA LYS A 107 -3.82 -20.65 1.48
C LYS A 107 -3.05 -20.87 0.19
N LYS A 108 -2.33 -19.84 -0.25
CA LYS A 108 -1.49 -19.90 -1.46
C LYS A 108 -0.01 -20.18 -1.16
N GLY A 109 0.40 -20.03 0.10
CA GLY A 109 1.79 -20.17 0.50
C GLY A 109 2.67 -19.07 -0.13
N LYS A 110 2.17 -17.83 -0.24
CA LYS A 110 2.85 -16.74 -0.96
C LYS A 110 2.77 -15.41 -0.23
N LEU A 111 3.83 -14.61 -0.43
CA LEU A 111 3.81 -13.20 -0.07
C LEU A 111 2.88 -12.44 -1.00
N MET A 112 2.03 -11.61 -0.41
CA MET A 112 1.08 -10.72 -1.08
C MET A 112 1.39 -9.28 -0.70
N ILE A 113 1.48 -8.40 -1.69
CA ILE A 113 1.51 -6.96 -1.48
C ILE A 113 0.15 -6.43 -1.91
N TYR A 114 -0.50 -5.63 -1.08
CA TYR A 114 -1.70 -4.89 -1.42
C TYR A 114 -1.46 -3.39 -1.26
N PHE A 115 -2.13 -2.58 -2.07
CA PHE A 115 -1.80 -1.17 -2.24
C PHE A 115 -2.95 -0.40 -2.88
N THR A 116 -2.92 0.91 -2.74
CA THR A 116 -3.79 1.83 -3.47
C THR A 116 -3.30 2.00 -4.90
N MET A 117 -4.20 1.87 -5.88
CA MET A 117 -3.89 2.14 -7.29
C MET A 117 -5.07 2.77 -8.01
N ARG A 118 -4.78 3.57 -9.04
CA ARG A 118 -5.75 4.06 -10.02
C ARG A 118 -5.14 4.09 -11.42
N PHE A 119 -6.00 4.14 -12.40
CA PHE A 119 -5.63 4.50 -13.76
C PHE A 119 -5.94 5.97 -14.00
N LYS A 120 -5.04 6.67 -14.68
CA LYS A 120 -5.16 8.12 -14.90
C LYS A 120 -5.55 8.85 -13.62
N ASN A 121 -6.57 9.71 -13.66
CA ASN A 121 -7.12 10.44 -12.51
C ASN A 121 -8.50 9.89 -12.09
N GLU A 122 -8.70 8.58 -12.20
CA GLU A 122 -9.90 7.89 -11.73
C GLU A 122 -9.92 7.76 -10.21
N ALA A 123 -11.03 7.28 -9.65
CA ALA A 123 -11.10 6.95 -8.23
C ALA A 123 -10.12 5.82 -7.87
N ASN A 124 -9.45 5.97 -6.74
CA ASN A 124 -8.53 4.96 -6.24
C ASN A 124 -9.28 3.71 -5.78
N LYS A 125 -8.69 2.55 -6.02
CA LYS A 125 -9.14 1.26 -5.52
C LYS A 125 -7.97 0.56 -4.83
N LEU A 126 -8.27 -0.45 -4.04
CA LEU A 126 -7.25 -1.31 -3.47
C LEU A 126 -6.99 -2.49 -4.40
N TYR A 127 -5.74 -2.75 -4.67
CA TYR A 127 -5.25 -3.83 -5.51
C TYR A 127 -4.27 -4.71 -4.76
N TYR A 128 -4.00 -5.88 -5.28
CA TYR A 128 -2.96 -6.76 -4.77
C TYR A 128 -2.18 -7.45 -5.89
N VAL A 129 -0.99 -7.88 -5.56
CA VAL A 129 -0.11 -8.75 -6.36
C VAL A 129 0.50 -9.82 -5.48
N TYR A 130 0.89 -10.95 -6.08
CA TYR A 130 1.81 -11.90 -5.45
C TYR A 130 3.23 -11.62 -5.90
N VAL A 131 4.17 -11.88 -5.02
CA VAL A 131 5.61 -11.71 -5.25
C VAL A 131 6.34 -13.00 -4.94
N ASN A 132 7.54 -13.15 -5.49
CA ASN A 132 8.39 -14.30 -5.20
C ASN A 132 8.98 -14.24 -3.79
N ASP A 133 9.52 -15.38 -3.33
CA ASP A 133 10.08 -15.52 -1.96
C ASP A 133 11.31 -14.63 -1.72
N ASP A 134 12.04 -14.26 -2.79
CA ASP A 134 13.15 -13.32 -2.70
C ASP A 134 12.73 -11.86 -2.57
N PHE A 135 11.43 -11.58 -2.71
CA PHE A 135 10.84 -10.25 -2.64
C PHE A 135 11.43 -9.25 -3.65
N ASP A 136 11.83 -9.75 -4.80
CA ASP A 136 12.49 -8.95 -5.85
C ASP A 136 11.75 -9.01 -7.20
N ARG A 137 10.65 -9.76 -7.28
CA ARG A 137 9.87 -9.86 -8.52
C ARG A 137 8.37 -10.00 -8.23
N ILE A 138 7.58 -9.18 -8.93
CA ILE A 138 6.14 -9.31 -8.98
C ILE A 138 5.79 -10.49 -9.91
N GLU A 139 4.97 -11.42 -9.45
CA GLU A 139 4.62 -12.64 -10.17
C GLU A 139 3.25 -12.57 -10.85
N THR A 140 2.38 -11.67 -10.42
CA THR A 140 1.04 -11.50 -10.98
C THR A 140 0.80 -10.08 -11.40
N LEU A 141 -0.10 -9.87 -12.36
CA LEU A 141 -0.62 -8.54 -12.62
C LEU A 141 -1.50 -8.09 -11.45
N PRO A 142 -1.62 -6.76 -11.21
CA PRO A 142 -2.52 -6.23 -10.20
C PRO A 142 -3.95 -6.71 -10.39
N GLN A 143 -4.55 -7.21 -9.32
CA GLN A 143 -5.94 -7.62 -9.25
C GLN A 143 -6.67 -6.75 -8.23
N ILE A 144 -7.95 -6.44 -8.49
CA ILE A 144 -8.76 -5.67 -7.55
C ILE A 144 -8.94 -6.47 -6.27
N LEU A 145 -8.56 -5.88 -5.16
CA LEU A 145 -8.78 -6.39 -3.82
C LEU A 145 -10.12 -5.89 -3.27
N PHE A 146 -10.35 -4.59 -3.44
CA PHE A 146 -11.56 -3.91 -3.01
C PHE A 146 -11.77 -2.60 -3.78
N GLU A 147 -13.03 -2.32 -4.09
CA GLU A 147 -13.47 -1.00 -4.54
C GLU A 147 -14.65 -0.54 -3.67
N TYR A 148 -14.72 0.76 -3.42
CA TYR A 148 -15.81 1.32 -2.65
C TYR A 148 -17.14 1.15 -3.41
N PRO A 149 -18.28 0.91 -2.73
CA PRO A 149 -19.58 0.66 -3.39
C PRO A 149 -20.02 1.75 -4.35
N ASN A 150 -19.61 2.99 -4.12
CA ASN A 150 -19.75 4.07 -5.11
C ASN A 150 -18.42 4.20 -5.87
N GLU A 151 -18.41 3.78 -7.13
CA GLU A 151 -17.23 3.77 -8.01
C GLU A 151 -16.52 5.13 -8.20
N LYS A 152 -17.20 6.24 -7.89
CA LYS A 152 -16.65 7.60 -7.96
C LYS A 152 -15.89 8.02 -6.71
N ILE A 153 -15.95 7.21 -5.68
CA ILE A 153 -15.33 7.49 -4.38
C ILE A 153 -14.12 6.58 -4.19
N SER A 154 -13.00 7.19 -3.84
CA SER A 154 -11.76 6.47 -3.60
C SER A 154 -11.80 5.64 -2.32
N ALA A 155 -11.15 4.47 -2.38
CA ALA A 155 -10.67 3.71 -1.23
C ALA A 155 -9.15 3.70 -1.27
N ILE A 156 -8.51 4.15 -0.19
CA ILE A 156 -7.05 4.24 -0.06
C ILE A 156 -6.57 3.66 1.28
N ASP A 157 -5.28 3.41 1.39
CA ASP A 157 -4.60 3.08 2.64
C ASP A 157 -5.24 1.89 3.38
N GLY A 158 -5.39 0.76 2.69
CA GLY A 158 -5.98 -0.42 3.29
C GLY A 158 -5.02 -1.13 4.24
N ASP A 159 -5.48 -1.49 5.45
CA ASP A 159 -4.82 -2.40 6.40
C ASP A 159 -5.67 -3.65 6.62
N ILE A 160 -5.10 -4.84 6.41
CA ILE A 160 -5.78 -6.12 6.54
C ILE A 160 -5.31 -6.84 7.79
N THR A 161 -6.23 -7.12 8.69
CA THR A 161 -5.97 -7.92 9.90
C THR A 161 -6.95 -9.08 10.02
N LYS A 162 -6.45 -10.26 10.35
CA LYS A 162 -7.30 -11.42 10.65
C LYS A 162 -7.85 -11.32 12.07
N VAL A 163 -9.17 -11.29 12.18
CA VAL A 163 -9.89 -11.25 13.47
C VAL A 163 -10.84 -12.45 13.54
N GLY A 164 -10.51 -13.40 14.39
CA GLY A 164 -11.19 -14.71 14.39
C GLY A 164 -10.95 -15.46 13.08
N ASP A 165 -12.01 -15.89 12.43
CA ASP A 165 -11.95 -16.63 11.15
C ASP A 165 -12.07 -15.73 9.93
N ARG A 166 -12.27 -14.43 10.11
CA ARG A 166 -12.47 -13.47 9.02
C ARG A 166 -11.35 -12.46 8.93
N TYR A 167 -11.15 -11.89 7.74
CA TYR A 167 -10.29 -10.75 7.49
C TYR A 167 -11.09 -9.46 7.61
N ARG A 168 -10.54 -8.48 8.34
CA ARG A 168 -11.03 -7.11 8.40
C ARG A 168 -10.03 -6.22 7.71
N MET A 169 -10.52 -5.39 6.84
CA MET A 169 -9.75 -4.36 6.18
C MET A 169 -10.26 -3.01 6.62
N PHE A 170 -9.38 -2.23 7.24
CA PHE A 170 -9.63 -0.82 7.49
C PHE A 170 -9.02 -0.02 6.35
N TYR A 171 -9.71 1.01 5.92
CA TYR A 171 -9.26 1.85 4.80
C TYR A 171 -9.85 3.25 4.93
N VAL A 172 -9.30 4.21 4.18
CA VAL A 172 -9.81 5.57 4.11
C VAL A 172 -10.75 5.72 2.92
N SER A 173 -11.88 6.38 3.14
CA SER A 173 -12.79 6.81 2.08
C SER A 173 -13.41 8.16 2.43
N HIS A 174 -13.60 9.02 1.42
CA HIS A 174 -14.11 10.39 1.58
C HIS A 174 -15.60 10.49 1.23
N ASP A 175 -16.40 9.52 1.64
CA ASP A 175 -17.85 9.53 1.47
C ASP A 175 -18.53 10.15 2.70
N GLY A 176 -19.01 11.38 2.53
CA GLY A 176 -19.64 12.15 3.62
C GLY A 176 -18.65 12.76 4.62
N GLY A 177 -17.39 12.86 4.25
CA GLY A 177 -16.27 13.30 5.07
C GLY A 177 -15.10 12.32 4.95
N ALA A 178 -13.91 12.74 5.37
CA ALA A 178 -12.77 11.84 5.48
C ALA A 178 -12.98 10.93 6.70
N GLY A 179 -12.81 9.61 6.52
CA GLY A 179 -12.97 8.71 7.64
C GLY A 179 -12.47 7.31 7.39
N ILE A 180 -12.08 6.66 8.49
CA ILE A 180 -11.73 5.24 8.49
C ILE A 180 -13.01 4.42 8.39
N LYS A 181 -13.04 3.57 7.36
CA LYS A 181 -14.12 2.61 7.11
C LYS A 181 -13.58 1.21 7.17
N GLN A 182 -14.48 0.23 7.16
CA GLN A 182 -14.07 -1.17 7.15
C GLN A 182 -14.80 -1.98 6.10
N ALA A 183 -14.15 -3.05 5.67
CA ALA A 183 -14.73 -4.12 4.88
C ALA A 183 -14.32 -5.47 5.48
N VAL A 184 -15.09 -6.51 5.22
CA VAL A 184 -14.86 -7.84 5.77
C VAL A 184 -14.89 -8.89 4.69
N SER A 185 -14.05 -9.93 4.83
CA SER A 185 -14.01 -11.05 3.91
C SER A 185 -13.63 -12.35 4.62
N ASP A 186 -13.99 -13.49 4.03
CA ASP A 186 -13.51 -14.82 4.42
C ASP A 186 -12.21 -15.19 3.68
N ARG A 187 -11.74 -14.30 2.80
CA ARG A 187 -10.51 -14.46 1.99
C ARG A 187 -9.61 -13.24 2.15
N ILE A 188 -8.30 -13.49 2.22
CA ILE A 188 -7.32 -12.40 2.33
C ILE A 188 -7.21 -11.59 1.02
N ASN A 189 -7.46 -12.21 -0.12
CA ASN A 189 -7.17 -11.70 -1.45
C ASN A 189 -8.42 -11.34 -2.27
N GLY A 190 -9.53 -11.00 -1.62
CA GLY A 190 -10.74 -10.57 -2.33
C GLY A 190 -12.04 -10.80 -1.57
N ASP A 191 -13.16 -10.57 -2.26
CA ASP A 191 -14.52 -10.74 -1.76
C ASP A 191 -14.80 -9.89 -0.49
N TYR A 192 -14.16 -8.73 -0.38
CA TYR A 192 -14.40 -7.81 0.71
C TYR A 192 -15.73 -7.09 0.52
N GLU A 193 -16.59 -7.21 1.52
CA GLU A 193 -17.88 -6.53 1.58
C GLU A 193 -17.77 -5.32 2.52
N TYR A 194 -18.27 -4.17 2.06
CA TYR A 194 -18.33 -2.96 2.87
C TYR A 194 -19.16 -3.22 4.13
N ASP A 195 -18.59 -2.91 5.29
CA ASP A 195 -19.29 -2.96 6.57
C ASP A 195 -19.63 -1.52 7.00
N PRO A 196 -20.92 -1.14 7.06
CA PRO A 196 -21.35 0.21 7.41
C PRO A 196 -21.09 0.57 8.89
N ARG A 197 -20.73 -0.41 9.71
CA ARG A 197 -20.27 -0.16 11.08
C ARG A 197 -18.85 0.35 11.01
N TRP A 198 -18.63 1.60 11.30
CA TRP A 198 -17.34 2.23 11.21
C TRP A 198 -17.00 3.00 12.48
N TYR A 199 -15.74 3.33 12.64
CA TYR A 199 -15.15 3.79 13.90
C TYR A 199 -14.62 5.21 13.80
N ASP A 200 -15.08 5.96 12.82
CA ASP A 200 -14.70 7.35 12.68
C ASP A 200 -15.47 8.20 13.69
N PHE A 201 -14.78 8.56 14.76
CA PHE A 201 -15.30 9.45 15.78
C PHE A 201 -14.78 10.88 15.59
N GLU A 202 -13.90 11.09 14.62
CA GLU A 202 -13.28 12.36 14.37
C GLU A 202 -13.76 12.95 13.04
N PRO A 203 -14.30 14.17 13.02
CA PRO A 203 -14.72 14.83 11.77
C PRO A 203 -13.53 15.35 10.96
N ARG A 204 -12.31 14.94 11.26
CA ARG A 204 -11.08 15.37 10.61
C ARG A 204 -10.59 14.33 9.62
N ALA A 205 -9.86 14.82 8.60
CA ALA A 205 -9.14 13.93 7.70
C ALA A 205 -8.12 13.10 8.48
N CYS A 206 -8.23 11.79 8.38
CA CYS A 206 -7.30 10.82 8.92
C CYS A 206 -6.93 9.83 7.82
N GLU A 207 -5.74 9.27 7.88
CA GLU A 207 -5.18 8.37 6.89
C GLU A 207 -4.40 7.23 7.57
N ALA A 208 -4.02 6.24 6.78
CA ALA A 208 -3.15 5.14 7.18
C ALA A 208 -3.65 4.36 8.42
N PRO A 209 -4.90 3.82 8.40
CA PRO A 209 -5.36 2.98 9.49
C PRO A 209 -4.45 1.76 9.65
N ASN A 210 -4.18 1.38 10.90
CA ASN A 210 -3.44 0.16 11.19
C ASN A 210 -4.02 -0.50 12.44
N LEU A 211 -4.38 -1.79 12.33
CA LEU A 211 -5.01 -2.54 13.40
C LEU A 211 -4.11 -3.67 13.90
N TRP A 212 -3.85 -3.72 15.20
CA TRP A 212 -3.16 -4.86 15.79
C TRP A 212 -3.73 -5.26 17.16
N LYS A 213 -3.52 -6.52 17.50
CA LYS A 213 -3.89 -7.05 18.82
C LYS A 213 -2.77 -6.78 19.84
N ARG A 214 -3.13 -6.33 21.03
CA ARG A 214 -2.16 -6.17 22.13
C ARG A 214 -1.67 -7.53 22.60
N ILE A 215 -0.38 -7.66 22.86
CA ILE A 215 0.23 -8.88 23.36
C ILE A 215 -0.28 -9.14 24.80
N GLY A 216 -0.81 -10.36 25.04
CA GLY A 216 -1.30 -10.79 26.35
C GLY A 216 -2.65 -10.23 26.77
N GLU A 217 -3.34 -9.46 25.92
CA GLU A 217 -4.65 -8.90 26.20
C GLU A 217 -5.67 -9.22 25.10
N ASP A 218 -6.94 -9.29 25.44
CA ASP A 218 -8.03 -9.38 24.45
C ASP A 218 -8.50 -7.96 24.05
N LYS A 219 -7.55 -7.15 23.61
CA LYS A 219 -7.77 -5.78 23.15
C LYS A 219 -7.08 -5.53 21.83
N TRP A 220 -7.70 -4.69 21.04
CA TRP A 220 -7.20 -4.24 19.75
C TRP A 220 -6.88 -2.75 19.81
N VAL A 221 -5.90 -2.32 19.05
CA VAL A 221 -5.55 -0.92 18.85
C VAL A 221 -5.72 -0.61 17.38
N LEU A 222 -6.57 0.36 17.07
CA LEU A 222 -6.64 0.98 15.76
C LEU A 222 -5.96 2.34 15.85
N MET A 223 -4.92 2.51 15.06
CA MET A 223 -4.19 3.77 14.90
C MET A 223 -4.50 4.36 13.53
N TYR A 224 -4.62 5.67 13.44
CA TYR A 224 -4.83 6.42 12.20
C TYR A 224 -4.46 7.90 12.35
#